data_23bb51cf03646c599f3a1d9501fbfed3
#
_entry.id   23bb51cf03646c599f3a1d9501fbfed3
#
_cell.length_a   1.000
_cell.length_b   1.000
_cell.length_c   1.000
_cell.angle_alpha   90.00
_cell.angle_beta   90.00
_cell.angle_gamma   90.00
#
_symmetry.space_group_name_H-M   'P 1'
#
loop_
_entity.id
_entity.type
_entity.pdbx_description
1 polymer ?
#
loop_
_entity_poly.entity_id
_entity_poly.type
_entity_poly.pdbx_seq_one_letter_code
_entity_poly.pdbx_strand_id
1 'polypeptide(L)'
;MEITPNMTPEQYVDQLVQEDEALRNIREAIVKEGMPEVSVAHPYGKLLTFLIEVSGAQQVLEIGALGGYSGLCLARGLGEKGRIVSLELKEAYAALAHQHLKNNGYGDRVEYRIGPAVDSLKKLQEEGKTFDFFFIDADKENYPVYLE
;
A
#
# COMPACT_ATOMS: atom_id res chain seq x y z
N MET A 1 8.48 24.58 -12.36
CA MET A 1 7.36 23.82 -12.95
C MET A 1 6.90 24.58 -14.20
N GLU A 2 7.03 23.98 -15.36
CA GLU A 2 6.50 24.53 -16.61
C GLU A 2 5.08 23.99 -16.85
N ILE A 3 4.09 24.87 -16.78
CA ILE A 3 2.72 24.55 -17.16
C ILE A 3 2.60 24.77 -18.66
N THR A 4 2.40 23.67 -19.40
CA THR A 4 2.15 23.75 -20.85
C THR A 4 0.67 23.76 -21.14
N PRO A 5 0.19 24.46 -22.22
CA PRO A 5 -1.22 24.59 -22.53
C PRO A 5 -1.97 23.26 -22.77
N ASN A 6 -1.25 22.18 -23.03
CA ASN A 6 -1.81 20.84 -23.33
C ASN A 6 -1.55 19.82 -22.22
N MET A 7 -1.18 20.25 -21.04
CA MET A 7 -0.94 19.36 -19.91
C MET A 7 -2.25 18.78 -19.38
N THR A 8 -2.31 17.45 -19.19
CA THR A 8 -3.46 16.82 -18.54
C THR A 8 -3.47 17.09 -17.05
N PRO A 9 -4.62 16.97 -16.36
CA PRO A 9 -4.67 17.08 -14.88
C PRO A 9 -3.68 16.14 -14.18
N GLU A 10 -3.55 14.91 -14.67
CA GLU A 10 -2.62 13.91 -14.14
C GLU A 10 -1.17 14.38 -14.25
N GLN A 11 -0.77 14.84 -15.43
CA GLN A 11 0.58 15.38 -15.65
C GLN A 11 0.89 16.59 -14.76
N TYR A 12 -0.12 17.43 -14.51
CA TYR A 12 0.02 18.57 -13.61
C TYR A 12 0.25 18.12 -12.16
N VAL A 13 -0.54 17.16 -11.69
CA VAL A 13 -0.40 16.61 -10.34
C VAL A 13 0.92 15.87 -10.18
N ASP A 14 1.37 15.12 -11.20
CA ASP A 14 2.67 14.43 -11.19
C ASP A 14 3.86 15.39 -11.08
N GLN A 15 3.74 16.59 -11.63
CA GLN A 15 4.78 17.62 -11.47
C GLN A 15 4.74 18.30 -10.09
N LEU A 16 3.54 18.44 -9.51
CA LEU A 16 3.39 19.02 -8.17
C LEU A 16 3.87 18.09 -7.06
N VAL A 17 3.60 16.82 -7.19
CA VAL A 17 3.87 15.80 -6.17
C VAL A 17 5.04 14.96 -6.63
N GLN A 18 6.24 15.34 -6.20
CA GLN A 18 7.43 14.57 -6.55
C GLN A 18 7.54 13.29 -5.71
N GLU A 19 7.89 12.22 -6.38
CA GLU A 19 8.21 10.96 -5.74
C GLU A 19 9.57 11.04 -5.07
N ASP A 20 9.62 10.63 -3.80
CA ASP A 20 10.89 10.56 -3.09
C ASP A 20 11.73 9.32 -3.47
N GLU A 21 12.99 9.32 -3.05
CA GLU A 21 13.95 8.28 -3.38
C GLU A 21 13.52 6.89 -2.87
N ALA A 22 12.96 6.79 -1.67
CA ALA A 22 12.54 5.51 -1.11
C ALA A 22 11.42 4.85 -1.93
N LEU A 23 10.41 5.62 -2.33
CA LEU A 23 9.32 5.13 -3.18
C LEU A 23 9.80 4.79 -4.58
N ARG A 24 10.71 5.59 -5.14
CA ARG A 24 11.34 5.31 -6.44
C ARG A 24 12.11 4.00 -6.40
N ASN A 25 12.90 3.76 -5.38
CA ASN A 25 13.67 2.53 -5.19
C ASN A 25 12.75 1.31 -5.12
N ILE A 26 11.60 1.42 -4.45
CA ILE A 26 10.61 0.34 -4.40
C ILE A 26 10.05 0.05 -5.80
N ARG A 27 9.69 1.08 -6.56
CA ARG A 27 9.18 0.92 -7.91
C ARG A 27 10.21 0.27 -8.83
N GLU A 28 11.46 0.71 -8.80
CA GLU A 28 12.55 0.14 -9.58
C GLU A 28 12.81 -1.33 -9.20
N ALA A 29 12.74 -1.67 -7.91
CA ALA A 29 12.88 -3.04 -7.44
C ALA A 29 11.74 -3.95 -7.94
N ILE A 30 10.49 -3.47 -7.92
CA ILE A 30 9.32 -4.18 -8.47
C ILE A 30 9.56 -4.55 -9.93
N VAL A 31 10.01 -3.60 -10.75
CA VAL A 31 10.31 -3.81 -12.17
C VAL A 31 11.46 -4.79 -12.35
N LYS A 32 12.55 -4.62 -11.60
CA LYS A 32 13.73 -5.48 -11.64
C LYS A 32 13.43 -6.93 -11.30
N GLU A 33 12.54 -7.16 -10.36
CA GLU A 33 12.07 -8.50 -9.97
C GLU A 33 11.02 -9.09 -10.94
N GLY A 34 10.71 -8.39 -12.04
CA GLY A 34 9.75 -8.84 -13.04
C GLY A 34 8.30 -8.86 -12.55
N MET A 35 7.99 -8.11 -11.51
CA MET A 35 6.62 -7.94 -11.04
C MET A 35 5.85 -6.96 -11.94
N PRO A 36 4.52 -7.03 -12.00
CA PRO A 36 3.74 -6.11 -12.81
C PRO A 36 3.85 -4.66 -12.30
N GLU A 37 3.92 -3.71 -13.22
CA GLU A 37 3.93 -2.26 -12.91
C GLU A 37 2.51 -1.76 -12.63
N VAL A 38 1.92 -2.21 -11.53
CA VAL A 38 0.57 -1.83 -11.10
C VAL A 38 0.57 -1.13 -9.74
N SER A 39 1.72 -0.61 -9.31
CA SER A 39 1.81 0.19 -8.10
C SER A 39 0.94 1.43 -8.20
N VAL A 40 0.39 1.85 -7.08
CA VAL A 40 -0.36 3.12 -7.01
C VAL A 40 0.53 4.28 -7.47
N ALA A 41 -0.02 5.19 -8.26
CA ALA A 41 0.72 6.37 -8.69
C ALA A 41 1.10 7.25 -7.48
N HIS A 42 2.28 7.88 -7.54
CA HIS A 42 2.83 8.59 -6.38
C HIS A 42 1.94 9.71 -5.81
N PRO A 43 1.13 10.46 -6.58
CA PRO A 43 0.17 11.39 -5.99
C PRO A 43 -0.88 10.71 -5.13
N TYR A 44 -1.38 9.54 -5.55
CA TYR A 44 -2.32 8.75 -4.76
C TYR A 44 -1.66 8.12 -3.52
N GLY A 45 -0.39 7.71 -3.65
CA GLY A 45 0.40 7.28 -2.49
C GLY A 45 0.52 8.37 -1.42
N LYS A 46 0.75 9.61 -1.84
CA LYS A 46 0.76 10.78 -0.96
C LYS A 46 -0.61 11.02 -0.31
N LEU A 47 -1.69 10.86 -1.09
CA LEU A 47 -3.06 10.95 -0.58
C LEU A 47 -3.35 9.88 0.46
N LEU A 48 -2.89 8.64 0.28
CA LEU A 48 -3.03 7.58 1.27
C LEU A 48 -2.36 7.96 2.59
N THR A 49 -1.12 8.43 2.54
CA THR A 49 -0.41 8.94 3.73
C THR A 49 -1.22 10.00 4.45
N PHE A 50 -1.72 11.00 3.71
CA PHE A 50 -2.52 12.08 4.25
C PHE A 50 -3.84 11.58 4.88
N LEU A 51 -4.55 10.68 4.22
CA LEU A 51 -5.81 10.12 4.73
C LEU A 51 -5.62 9.34 6.04
N ILE A 52 -4.55 8.54 6.14
CA ILE A 52 -4.19 7.85 7.38
C ILE A 52 -3.91 8.87 8.49
N GLU A 53 -3.11 9.89 8.21
CA GLU A 53 -2.72 10.91 9.17
C GLU A 53 -3.94 11.70 9.69
N VAL A 54 -4.80 12.21 8.81
CA VAL A 54 -5.96 13.02 9.22
C VAL A 54 -7.07 12.20 9.88
N SER A 55 -7.21 10.92 9.51
CA SER A 55 -8.18 10.03 10.16
C SER A 55 -7.73 9.56 11.53
N GLY A 56 -6.43 9.63 11.82
CA GLY A 56 -5.84 9.06 13.03
C GLY A 56 -5.92 7.53 13.08
N ALA A 57 -6.03 6.89 11.92
CA ALA A 57 -6.13 5.43 11.82
C ALA A 57 -4.95 4.74 12.48
N GLN A 58 -5.23 3.66 13.21
CA GLN A 58 -4.23 2.86 13.93
C GLN A 58 -4.23 1.39 13.53
N GLN A 59 -5.31 0.90 12.95
CA GLN A 59 -5.43 -0.50 12.51
C GLN A 59 -5.83 -0.52 11.04
N VAL A 60 -4.84 -0.67 10.18
CA VAL A 60 -5.01 -0.61 8.73
C VAL A 60 -5.01 -2.01 8.13
N LEU A 61 -5.99 -2.28 7.27
CA LEU A 61 -6.01 -3.47 6.43
C LEU A 61 -5.71 -3.09 4.98
N GLU A 62 -4.69 -3.69 4.42
CA GLU A 62 -4.34 -3.61 3.00
C GLU A 62 -4.64 -4.94 2.31
N ILE A 63 -5.29 -4.90 1.16
CA ILE A 63 -5.48 -6.07 0.29
C ILE A 63 -4.76 -5.82 -1.03
N GLY A 64 -3.64 -6.54 -1.22
CA GLY A 64 -2.73 -6.36 -2.35
C GLY A 64 -1.49 -5.56 -1.96
N ALA A 65 -0.42 -6.26 -1.58
CA ALA A 65 0.83 -5.65 -1.15
C ALA A 65 1.76 -5.33 -2.32
N LEU A 66 1.77 -6.17 -3.34
CA LEU A 66 2.75 -6.19 -4.42
C LEU A 66 4.19 -6.10 -3.84
N GLY A 67 4.94 -5.04 -4.14
CA GLY A 67 6.30 -4.82 -3.63
C GLY A 67 6.41 -3.83 -2.47
N GLY A 68 5.30 -3.39 -1.87
CA GLY A 68 5.29 -2.55 -0.67
C GLY A 68 5.25 -1.04 -0.91
N TYR A 69 4.93 -0.60 -2.13
CA TYR A 69 4.82 0.82 -2.45
C TYR A 69 3.69 1.48 -1.64
N SER A 70 2.46 0.98 -1.77
CA SER A 70 1.31 1.45 -0.99
C SER A 70 1.50 1.21 0.50
N GLY A 71 2.07 0.06 0.89
CA GLY A 71 2.38 -0.25 2.28
C GLY A 71 3.27 0.79 2.94
N LEU A 72 4.31 1.28 2.26
CA LEU A 72 5.16 2.36 2.76
C LEU A 72 4.39 3.68 2.88
N CYS A 73 3.54 4.00 1.89
CA CYS A 73 2.69 5.19 1.95
C CYS A 73 1.72 5.16 3.13
N LEU A 74 1.09 4.02 3.38
CA LEU A 74 0.20 3.81 4.52
C LEU A 74 0.97 3.92 5.85
N ALA A 75 2.13 3.25 5.96
CA ALA A 75 2.96 3.25 7.17
C ALA A 75 3.41 4.65 7.57
N ARG A 76 3.73 5.51 6.61
CA ARG A 76 4.17 6.89 6.85
C ARG A 76 3.10 7.77 7.49
N GLY A 77 1.82 7.49 7.26
CA GLY A 77 0.71 8.21 7.90
C GLY A 77 0.37 7.74 9.29
N LEU A 78 0.88 6.58 9.71
CA LEU A 78 0.58 5.99 11.01
C LEU A 78 1.28 6.70 12.15
N GLY A 79 0.57 6.89 13.25
CA GLY A 79 1.17 7.24 14.53
C GLY A 79 1.97 6.06 15.13
N GLU A 80 2.65 6.27 16.25
CA GLU A 80 3.56 5.28 16.86
C GLU A 80 2.93 3.92 17.16
N LYS A 81 1.65 3.90 17.49
CA LYS A 81 0.90 2.67 17.83
C LYS A 81 0.25 1.99 16.62
N GLY A 82 0.25 2.65 15.46
CA GLY A 82 -0.42 2.14 14.27
C GLY A 82 0.21 0.86 13.74
N ARG A 83 -0.60 0.00 13.18
CA ARG A 83 -0.23 -1.31 12.61
C ARG A 83 -0.95 -1.52 11.29
N ILE A 84 -0.31 -2.28 10.42
CA ILE A 84 -0.87 -2.71 9.14
C ILE A 84 -0.93 -4.23 9.13
N VAL A 85 -2.06 -4.77 8.71
CA VAL A 85 -2.14 -6.14 8.20
C VAL A 85 -2.27 -6.06 6.70
N SER A 86 -1.36 -6.66 5.97
CA SER A 86 -1.32 -6.65 4.51
C SER A 86 -1.52 -8.06 3.96
N LEU A 87 -2.51 -8.22 3.10
CA LEU A 87 -2.84 -9.48 2.48
C LEU A 87 -2.21 -9.55 1.09
N GLU A 88 -1.46 -10.62 0.84
CA GLU A 88 -0.79 -10.81 -0.44
C GLU A 88 -0.85 -12.29 -0.86
N LEU A 89 -1.20 -12.53 -2.10
CA LEU A 89 -1.33 -13.88 -2.65
C LEU A 89 0.02 -14.59 -2.77
N LYS A 90 1.07 -13.84 -3.13
CA LYS A 90 2.38 -14.40 -3.48
C LYS A 90 3.40 -14.11 -2.38
N GLU A 91 3.97 -15.16 -1.82
CA GLU A 91 4.99 -15.06 -0.77
C GLU A 91 6.19 -14.20 -1.17
N ALA A 92 6.68 -14.35 -2.40
CA ALA A 92 7.81 -13.55 -2.90
C ALA A 92 7.50 -12.04 -2.93
N TYR A 93 6.26 -11.66 -3.24
CA TYR A 93 5.83 -10.27 -3.25
C TYR A 93 5.76 -9.70 -1.82
N ALA A 94 5.17 -10.46 -0.91
CA ALA A 94 5.12 -10.08 0.50
C ALA A 94 6.51 -9.95 1.13
N ALA A 95 7.43 -10.86 0.78
CA ALA A 95 8.81 -10.82 1.26
C ALA A 95 9.53 -9.55 0.79
N LEU A 96 9.39 -9.19 -0.48
CA LEU A 96 9.96 -7.94 -1.03
C LEU A 96 9.34 -6.71 -0.37
N ALA A 97 8.01 -6.70 -0.23
CA ALA A 97 7.30 -5.62 0.46
C ALA A 97 7.80 -5.44 1.89
N HIS A 98 7.91 -6.53 2.64
CA HIS A 98 8.42 -6.50 4.02
C HIS A 98 9.86 -5.97 4.09
N GLN A 99 10.72 -6.40 3.17
CA GLN A 99 12.10 -5.90 3.10
C GLN A 99 12.14 -4.38 2.88
N HIS A 100 11.29 -3.85 1.99
CA HIS A 100 11.20 -2.41 1.75
C HIS A 100 10.70 -1.65 2.97
N LEU A 101 9.66 -2.14 3.65
CA LEU A 101 9.17 -1.52 4.88
C LEU A 101 10.23 -1.56 5.99
N LYS A 102 10.92 -2.68 6.14
CA LYS A 102 12.02 -2.83 7.11
C LYS A 102 13.15 -1.83 6.84
N ASN A 103 13.57 -1.70 5.58
CA ASN A 103 14.63 -0.76 5.18
C ASN A 103 14.26 0.70 5.46
N ASN A 104 12.97 1.01 5.54
CA ASN A 104 12.44 2.34 5.83
C ASN A 104 11.98 2.52 7.29
N GLY A 105 12.27 1.59 8.18
CA GLY A 105 11.98 1.69 9.61
C GLY A 105 10.58 1.25 10.04
N TYR A 106 9.83 0.59 9.16
CA TYR A 106 8.44 0.16 9.42
C TYR A 106 8.25 -1.36 9.47
N GLY A 107 9.33 -2.14 9.50
CA GLY A 107 9.26 -3.60 9.49
C GLY A 107 8.42 -4.21 10.60
N ASP A 108 8.47 -3.63 11.79
CA ASP A 108 7.71 -4.08 12.97
C ASP A 108 6.26 -3.59 13.00
N ARG A 109 5.87 -2.77 12.02
CA ARG A 109 4.56 -2.12 11.95
C ARG A 109 3.60 -2.85 11.01
N VAL A 110 4.08 -3.84 10.28
CA VAL A 110 3.31 -4.57 9.26
C VAL A 110 3.37 -6.07 9.48
N GLU A 111 2.21 -6.72 9.40
CA GLU A 111 2.04 -8.17 9.36
C GLU A 111 1.55 -8.56 7.98
N TYR A 112 2.27 -9.48 7.31
CA TYR A 112 1.83 -10.01 6.02
C TYR A 112 1.12 -11.34 6.19
N ARG A 113 -0.06 -11.50 5.58
CA ARG A 113 -0.80 -12.75 5.47
C ARG A 113 -0.75 -13.24 4.03
N ILE A 114 -0.20 -14.43 3.82
CA ILE A 114 0.03 -15.01 2.51
C ILE A 114 -1.12 -15.95 2.14
N GLY A 115 -1.58 -15.84 0.90
CA GLY A 115 -2.63 -16.68 0.34
C GLY A 115 -3.83 -15.88 -0.19
N PRO A 116 -4.90 -16.56 -0.60
CA PRO A 116 -6.11 -15.92 -1.06
C PRO A 116 -6.67 -14.95 0.00
N ALA A 117 -6.96 -13.72 -0.41
CA ALA A 117 -7.39 -12.68 0.52
C ALA A 117 -8.68 -13.06 1.26
N VAL A 118 -9.61 -13.73 0.59
CA VAL A 118 -10.87 -14.22 1.21
C VAL A 118 -10.60 -15.15 2.38
N ASP A 119 -9.62 -16.03 2.27
CA ASP A 119 -9.27 -16.96 3.34
C ASP A 119 -8.59 -16.24 4.51
N SER A 120 -7.74 -15.27 4.19
CA SER A 120 -7.10 -14.43 5.19
C SER A 120 -8.11 -13.55 5.94
N LEU A 121 -9.10 -12.99 5.23
CA LEU A 121 -10.19 -12.20 5.84
C LEU A 121 -11.03 -13.03 6.81
N LYS A 122 -11.40 -14.27 6.43
CA LYS A 122 -12.12 -15.18 7.34
C LYS A 122 -11.33 -15.46 8.62
N LYS A 123 -10.04 -15.73 8.49
CA LYS A 123 -9.16 -15.94 9.66
C LYS A 123 -9.08 -14.70 10.55
N LEU A 124 -8.94 -13.51 9.96
CA LEU A 124 -8.93 -12.25 10.71
C LEU A 124 -10.24 -12.03 11.46
N GLN A 125 -11.39 -12.38 10.85
CA GLN A 125 -12.71 -12.32 11.47
C GLN A 125 -12.80 -13.32 12.65
N GLU A 126 -12.36 -14.56 12.47
CA GLU A 126 -12.31 -15.58 13.51
C GLU A 126 -11.41 -15.17 14.69
N GLU A 127 -10.31 -14.48 14.41
CA GLU A 127 -9.40 -13.90 15.40
C GLU A 127 -9.97 -12.67 16.12
N GLY A 128 -11.13 -12.17 15.70
CA GLY A 128 -11.75 -10.96 16.24
C GLY A 128 -11.00 -9.66 15.93
N LYS A 129 -10.21 -9.65 14.84
CA LYS A 129 -9.47 -8.46 14.39
C LYS A 129 -10.42 -7.42 13.85
N THR A 130 -10.18 -6.16 14.19
CA THR A 130 -10.92 -5.01 13.69
C THR A 130 -9.97 -3.97 13.09
N PHE A 131 -10.45 -3.23 12.12
CA PHE A 131 -9.66 -2.23 11.41
C PHE A 131 -10.46 -0.92 11.32
N ASP A 132 -9.74 0.18 11.30
CA ASP A 132 -10.30 1.54 11.19
C ASP A 132 -9.96 2.22 9.86
N PHE A 133 -9.15 1.55 9.02
CA PHE A 133 -8.88 1.98 7.65
C PHE A 133 -8.66 0.77 6.74
N PHE A 134 -9.24 0.82 5.54
CA PHE A 134 -9.15 -0.24 4.54
C PHE A 134 -8.62 0.31 3.23
N PHE A 135 -7.59 -0.33 2.68
CA PHE A 135 -7.08 -0.07 1.35
C PHE A 135 -7.16 -1.34 0.51
N ILE A 136 -8.04 -1.34 -0.48
CA ILE A 136 -8.31 -2.51 -1.32
C ILE A 136 -7.82 -2.20 -2.73
N ASP A 137 -6.69 -2.80 -3.11
CA ASP A 137 -6.10 -2.68 -4.44
C ASP A 137 -5.62 -4.06 -4.92
N ALA A 138 -6.55 -4.93 -5.20
CA ALA A 138 -6.34 -6.31 -5.59
C ALA A 138 -7.12 -6.68 -6.86
N ASP A 139 -7.45 -7.95 -7.02
CA ASP A 139 -8.26 -8.43 -8.12
C ASP A 139 -9.72 -7.92 -8.03
N LYS A 140 -10.15 -7.20 -9.03
CA LYS A 140 -11.45 -6.50 -9.03
C LYS A 140 -12.66 -7.43 -9.01
N GLU A 141 -12.50 -8.66 -9.48
CA GLU A 141 -13.55 -9.67 -9.50
C GLU A 141 -14.03 -10.03 -8.08
N ASN A 142 -13.14 -9.95 -7.09
CA ASN A 142 -13.43 -10.28 -5.71
C ASN A 142 -13.77 -9.07 -4.82
N TYR A 143 -13.80 -7.86 -5.34
CA TYR A 143 -14.15 -6.66 -4.56
C TYR A 143 -15.49 -6.79 -3.81
N PRO A 144 -16.58 -7.33 -4.39
CA PRO A 144 -17.83 -7.53 -3.63
C PRO A 144 -17.63 -8.40 -2.40
N VAL A 145 -16.79 -9.45 -2.51
CA VAL A 145 -16.51 -10.38 -1.41
C VAL A 145 -15.63 -9.74 -0.33
N TYR A 146 -14.75 -8.80 -0.71
CA TYR A 146 -13.90 -8.09 0.26
C TYR A 146 -14.67 -7.07 1.08
N LEU A 147 -15.85 -6.67 0.63
CA LEU A 147 -16.70 -5.66 1.28
C LEU A 147 -17.79 -6.27 2.18
N GLU A 148 -18.00 -7.60 2.14
CA GLU A 148 -18.92 -8.32 3.02
C GLU A 148 -18.29 -8.63 4.39
#